data_e70cc5fd49d7f4d660f612de0c2e3c66
#
_entry.id   e70cc5fd49d7f4d660f612de0c2e3c66
#
_cell.length_a   1.000
_cell.length_b   1.000
_cell.length_c   1.000
_cell.angle_alpha   90.00
_cell.angle_beta   90.00
_cell.angle_gamma   90.00
#
_symmetry.space_group_name_H-M   'P 1'
#
loop_
_entity.id
_entity.type
_entity.pdbx_description
1 polymer ?
#
loop_
_entity_poly.entity_id
_entity_poly.type
_entity_poly.pdbx_seq_one_letter_code
_entity_poly.pdbx_strand_id
1 'polypeptide(L)'
;YSSAASDVYKRQIDGFSHTHLSGTGCADLADILFHPTTREIVIHDGECVLQPYFFSHDDERASCGYYAVTLPDVNIGVELTAAPRTGVHRYTFAGKGPRRVIVDLLHTVTEEKIDLCELRRTAPYELAGMRRTQGWVPDQYVFFAARFSEPFADVQLLGDKQAVLTFAPDVRTLTIAVGLSSVSVENARMNSLAEVPELDFDAVHARAVGQWRKALGDIVVEGGSRDEMTNFYTAQY
;
A
#
# COMPACT_ATOMS: atom_id res chain seq x y z
N TYR A 1 3.45 -4.92 11.83
CA TYR A 1 4.57 -4.42 12.62
C TYR A 1 5.84 -4.96 12.01
N SER A 2 6.50 -4.21 11.13
CA SER A 2 7.92 -4.44 10.91
C SER A 2 8.63 -4.29 12.26
N SER A 3 9.61 -5.12 12.54
CA SER A 3 10.43 -5.10 13.75
C SER A 3 11.19 -3.76 13.88
N ALA A 4 10.48 -2.72 14.26
CA ALA A 4 11.03 -1.40 14.54
C ALA A 4 11.69 -1.33 15.93
N ALA A 5 12.24 -2.44 16.41
CA ALA A 5 12.95 -2.46 17.68
C ALA A 5 14.41 -1.99 17.59
N SER A 6 14.94 -1.70 16.41
CA SER A 6 16.34 -1.31 16.25
C SER A 6 16.60 0.10 15.72
N ASP A 7 15.60 0.85 15.26
CA ASP A 7 15.84 2.16 14.67
C ASP A 7 14.95 3.27 15.25
N VAL A 8 15.25 3.68 16.49
CA VAL A 8 14.72 4.91 17.10
C VAL A 8 15.09 6.17 16.26
N TYR A 9 15.89 6.03 15.22
CA TYR A 9 16.44 7.13 14.42
C TYR A 9 15.92 7.26 13.00
N LYS A 10 15.17 6.28 12.46
CA LYS A 10 14.65 6.36 11.08
C LYS A 10 13.13 6.38 11.07
N ARG A 11 12.56 7.56 11.29
CA ARG A 11 11.14 7.84 11.07
C ARG A 11 10.92 8.18 9.60
N GLN A 12 11.14 7.20 8.72
CA GLN A 12 11.03 7.37 7.28
C GLN A 12 10.06 6.38 6.69
N ILE A 13 9.27 6.81 5.71
CA ILE A 13 8.38 6.00 4.89
C ILE A 13 8.83 6.14 3.45
N ASP A 14 9.20 5.02 2.80
CA ASP A 14 9.54 4.98 1.38
C ASP A 14 8.30 4.97 0.50
N GLY A 15 7.18 4.50 1.02
CA GLY A 15 5.90 4.37 0.35
C GLY A 15 5.03 3.31 1.01
N PHE A 16 4.01 2.85 0.29
CA PHE A 16 3.02 1.90 0.79
C PHE A 16 2.98 0.69 -0.13
N SER A 17 3.57 -0.41 0.34
CA SER A 17 3.68 -1.65 -0.41
C SER A 17 2.59 -2.66 -0.04
N HIS A 18 2.50 -3.72 -0.83
CA HIS A 18 1.56 -4.82 -0.67
C HIS A 18 2.31 -6.11 -0.28
N THR A 19 1.56 -7.18 0.01
CA THR A 19 2.13 -8.52 0.26
C THR A 19 3.12 -8.58 1.43
N HIS A 20 2.74 -8.12 2.60
CA HIS A 20 3.61 -8.14 3.78
C HIS A 20 3.56 -9.49 4.50
N LEU A 21 4.73 -9.99 4.88
CA LEU A 21 4.87 -11.14 5.76
C LEU A 21 5.11 -10.66 7.20
N SER A 22 4.18 -11.00 8.10
CA SER A 22 4.23 -10.56 9.50
C SER A 22 4.59 -11.69 10.44
N GLY A 23 5.30 -11.39 11.54
CA GLY A 23 5.52 -12.30 12.67
C GLY A 23 6.60 -13.37 12.47
N THR A 24 7.27 -13.43 11.34
CA THR A 24 8.28 -14.45 11.04
C THR A 24 9.67 -14.12 11.57
N GLY A 25 9.95 -12.86 11.91
CA GLY A 25 11.28 -12.37 12.24
C GLY A 25 12.24 -12.26 11.05
N CYS A 26 11.81 -12.63 9.85
CA CYS A 26 12.51 -12.44 8.59
C CYS A 26 11.67 -11.52 7.71
N ALA A 27 12.26 -10.50 7.14
CA ALA A 27 11.60 -9.67 6.16
C ALA A 27 11.52 -10.43 4.83
N ASP A 28 10.37 -10.40 4.18
CA ASP A 28 10.12 -10.94 2.85
C ASP A 28 8.89 -10.24 2.25
N LEU A 29 8.73 -10.30 0.93
CA LEU A 29 7.64 -9.65 0.20
C LEU A 29 7.77 -8.11 0.19
N ALA A 30 6.66 -7.38 0.43
CA ALA A 30 6.54 -5.93 0.26
C ALA A 30 6.57 -5.50 -1.22
N ASP A 31 5.95 -6.32 -2.07
CA ASP A 31 5.82 -6.08 -3.50
C ASP A 31 4.96 -4.86 -3.81
N ILE A 32 5.22 -4.25 -4.96
CA ILE A 32 4.37 -3.22 -5.57
C ILE A 32 4.17 -2.02 -4.65
N LEU A 33 5.16 -1.12 -4.65
CA LEU A 33 5.16 0.08 -3.83
C LEU A 33 4.36 1.20 -4.53
N PHE A 34 3.53 1.88 -3.75
CA PHE A 34 2.84 3.12 -4.13
C PHE A 34 3.44 4.28 -3.34
N HIS A 35 3.94 5.29 -4.05
CA HIS A 35 4.59 6.45 -3.48
C HIS A 35 3.85 7.73 -3.93
N PRO A 36 2.85 8.22 -3.14
CA PRO A 36 2.14 9.46 -3.47
C PRO A 36 3.04 10.68 -3.26
N THR A 37 3.12 11.59 -4.22
CA THR A 37 4.03 12.74 -4.12
C THR A 37 3.50 14.03 -4.75
N THR A 38 3.93 15.16 -4.20
CA THR A 38 3.78 16.50 -4.80
C THR A 38 5.14 17.10 -5.20
N ARG A 39 6.23 16.34 -5.02
CA ARG A 39 7.59 16.75 -5.37
C ARG A 39 7.86 16.61 -6.86
N GLU A 40 8.88 17.30 -7.35
CA GLU A 40 9.40 17.07 -8.70
C GLU A 40 9.99 15.67 -8.82
N ILE A 41 9.77 15.07 -9.99
CA ILE A 41 10.27 13.73 -10.29
C ILE A 41 11.74 13.81 -10.70
N VAL A 42 12.57 13.05 -10.04
CA VAL A 42 14.01 12.91 -10.38
C VAL A 42 14.19 11.53 -11.01
N ILE A 43 14.71 11.51 -12.24
CA ILE A 43 15.05 10.28 -12.95
C ILE A 43 16.56 10.18 -13.06
N HIS A 44 17.10 9.04 -12.66
CA HIS A 44 18.53 8.71 -12.78
C HIS A 44 18.66 7.33 -13.40
N ASP A 45 19.45 7.19 -14.44
CA ASP A 45 19.66 5.95 -15.20
C ASP A 45 18.36 5.26 -15.68
N GLY A 46 17.34 6.06 -15.98
CA GLY A 46 16.04 5.58 -16.47
C GLY A 46 15.07 5.13 -15.38
N GLU A 47 15.42 5.27 -14.11
CA GLU A 47 14.59 4.93 -12.97
C GLU A 47 14.25 6.18 -12.14
N CYS A 48 13.06 6.20 -11.56
CA CYS A 48 12.61 7.26 -10.67
C CYS A 48 13.28 7.09 -9.30
N VAL A 49 13.93 8.15 -8.82
CA VAL A 49 14.52 8.16 -7.47
C VAL A 49 13.44 8.50 -6.46
N LEU A 50 13.05 7.51 -5.65
CA LEU A 50 12.12 7.73 -4.56
C LEU A 50 12.82 8.41 -3.39
N GLN A 51 12.24 9.51 -2.92
CA GLN A 51 12.73 10.23 -1.76
C GLN A 51 11.85 9.90 -0.56
N PRO A 52 12.36 9.25 0.49
CA PRO A 52 11.57 8.88 1.66
C PRO A 52 10.97 10.11 2.34
N TYR A 53 9.87 9.91 3.04
CA TYR A 53 9.19 10.92 3.83
C TYR A 53 9.52 10.77 5.30
N PHE A 54 9.78 11.87 5.97
CA PHE A 54 9.83 11.90 7.42
C PHE A 54 8.42 12.01 7.99
N PHE A 55 8.15 11.28 9.06
CA PHE A 55 6.89 11.33 9.78
C PHE A 55 7.12 11.27 11.29
N SER A 56 6.12 11.65 12.07
CA SER A 56 6.07 11.48 13.51
C SER A 56 5.00 10.45 13.86
N HIS A 57 5.21 9.70 14.95
CA HIS A 57 4.17 8.84 15.50
C HIS A 57 2.92 9.62 15.97
N ASP A 58 3.05 10.93 16.20
CA ASP A 58 1.90 11.80 16.47
C ASP A 58 1.00 12.01 15.24
N ASP A 59 1.59 11.82 14.03
CA ASP A 59 0.90 11.92 12.74
C ASP A 59 0.34 10.57 12.26
N GLU A 60 0.55 9.51 13.02
CA GLU A 60 0.23 8.13 12.67
C GLU A 60 -0.93 7.58 13.51
N ARG A 61 -1.77 6.78 12.88
CA ARG A 61 -2.85 6.03 13.55
C ARG A 61 -2.92 4.64 12.97
N ALA A 62 -2.95 3.64 13.86
CA ALA A 62 -3.11 2.24 13.49
C ALA A 62 -4.20 1.59 14.34
N SER A 63 -5.03 0.79 13.71
CA SER A 63 -6.01 -0.10 14.35
C SER A 63 -6.27 -1.31 13.46
N CYS A 64 -6.94 -2.32 13.99
CA CYS A 64 -7.29 -3.50 13.17
C CYS A 64 -8.06 -3.08 11.91
N GLY A 65 -7.50 -3.42 10.74
CA GLY A 65 -8.09 -3.11 9.45
C GLY A 65 -7.92 -1.67 8.96
N TYR A 66 -7.12 -0.84 9.66
CA TYR A 66 -6.91 0.56 9.27
C TYR A 66 -5.53 1.06 9.66
N TYR A 67 -4.92 1.81 8.75
CA TYR A 67 -3.72 2.60 9.00
C TYR A 67 -3.87 3.99 8.39
N ALA A 68 -3.38 5.01 9.07
CA ALA A 68 -3.31 6.36 8.53
C ALA A 68 -2.04 7.07 8.98
N VAL A 69 -1.50 7.91 8.09
CA VAL A 69 -0.37 8.78 8.39
C VAL A 69 -0.46 10.07 7.59
N THR A 70 -0.01 11.16 8.17
CA THR A 70 0.20 12.41 7.45
C THR A 70 1.67 12.51 7.04
N LEU A 71 1.92 12.83 5.77
CA LEU A 71 3.24 13.09 5.22
C LEU A 71 3.44 14.61 5.12
N PRO A 72 4.02 15.26 6.15
CA PRO A 72 4.08 16.73 6.23
C PRO A 72 4.91 17.34 5.12
N ASP A 73 5.99 16.68 4.69
CA ASP A 73 6.90 17.16 3.64
C ASP A 73 6.21 17.41 2.29
N VAL A 74 5.11 16.69 2.02
CA VAL A 74 4.35 16.76 0.77
C VAL A 74 2.90 17.16 0.97
N ASN A 75 2.47 17.39 2.23
CA ASN A 75 1.09 17.69 2.62
C ASN A 75 0.08 16.68 2.07
N ILE A 76 0.37 15.40 2.26
CA ILE A 76 -0.50 14.31 1.85
C ILE A 76 -0.94 13.52 3.08
N GLY A 77 -2.26 13.41 3.28
CA GLY A 77 -2.85 12.44 4.18
C GLY A 77 -2.98 11.10 3.47
N VAL A 78 -2.56 10.02 4.12
CA VAL A 78 -2.65 8.65 3.61
C VAL A 78 -3.51 7.84 4.56
N GLU A 79 -4.46 7.10 4.00
CA GLU A 79 -5.27 6.14 4.72
C GLU A 79 -5.25 4.81 3.96
N LEU A 80 -5.10 3.72 4.69
CA LEU A 80 -5.03 2.37 4.14
C LEU A 80 -6.02 1.44 4.83
N THR A 81 -6.68 0.62 4.05
CA THR A 81 -7.49 -0.51 4.51
C THR A 81 -7.37 -1.66 3.52
N ALA A 82 -7.92 -2.82 3.84
CA ALA A 82 -7.83 -3.96 2.96
C ALA A 82 -9.08 -4.85 3.02
N ALA A 83 -9.35 -5.50 1.90
CA ALA A 83 -10.14 -6.70 1.74
C ALA A 83 -9.17 -7.91 1.63
N PRO A 84 -9.65 -9.17 1.58
CA PRO A 84 -8.77 -10.35 1.62
C PRO A 84 -7.68 -10.39 0.55
N ARG A 85 -7.93 -9.84 -0.66
CA ARG A 85 -6.99 -9.85 -1.80
C ARG A 85 -6.86 -8.48 -2.46
N THR A 86 -7.38 -7.43 -1.84
CA THR A 86 -7.39 -6.08 -2.40
C THR A 86 -6.99 -5.08 -1.33
N GLY A 87 -5.84 -4.43 -1.53
CA GLY A 87 -5.46 -3.26 -0.75
C GLY A 87 -6.21 -2.03 -1.22
N VAL A 88 -6.62 -1.16 -0.31
CA VAL A 88 -7.29 0.10 -0.65
C VAL A 88 -6.58 1.26 0.01
N HIS A 89 -6.18 2.22 -0.82
CA HIS A 89 -5.52 3.45 -0.40
C HIS A 89 -6.47 4.62 -0.62
N ARG A 90 -6.42 5.60 0.28
CA ARG A 90 -7.01 6.93 0.09
C ARG A 90 -5.95 7.98 0.35
N TYR A 91 -5.62 8.78 -0.66
CA TYR A 91 -4.67 9.88 -0.57
C TYR A 91 -5.42 11.21 -0.61
N THR A 92 -5.17 12.07 0.38
CA THR A 92 -5.73 13.41 0.46
C THR A 92 -4.63 14.43 0.26
N PHE A 93 -4.69 15.16 -0.87
CA PHE A 93 -3.73 16.18 -1.23
C PHE A 93 -4.16 17.54 -0.68
N ALA A 94 -3.60 17.95 0.45
CA ALA A 94 -3.94 19.22 1.10
C ALA A 94 -3.16 20.43 0.54
N GLY A 95 -1.97 20.18 -0.02
CA GLY A 95 -1.07 21.22 -0.53
C GLY A 95 -1.37 21.69 -1.94
N LYS A 96 -0.60 22.68 -2.40
CA LYS A 96 -0.46 23.07 -3.82
C LYS A 96 0.67 22.23 -4.41
N GLY A 97 0.58 21.89 -5.69
CA GLY A 97 1.61 21.12 -6.39
C GLY A 97 0.99 20.03 -7.24
N PRO A 98 1.81 19.29 -7.99
CA PRO A 98 1.33 18.18 -8.81
C PRO A 98 0.73 17.08 -7.95
N ARG A 99 -0.28 16.38 -8.49
CA ARG A 99 -0.91 15.21 -7.89
C ARG A 99 -0.34 13.99 -8.57
N ARG A 100 0.61 13.32 -7.91
CA ARG A 100 1.30 12.19 -8.52
C ARG A 100 1.31 10.98 -7.60
N VAL A 101 1.32 9.82 -8.22
CA VAL A 101 1.60 8.53 -7.57
C VAL A 101 2.65 7.82 -8.41
N ILE A 102 3.75 7.44 -7.79
CA ILE A 102 4.74 6.57 -8.41
C ILE A 102 4.40 5.14 -8.01
N VAL A 103 4.30 4.25 -8.99
CA VAL A 103 4.19 2.82 -8.76
C VAL A 103 5.55 2.20 -9.07
N ASP A 104 6.12 1.50 -8.10
CA ASP A 104 7.46 0.95 -8.18
C ASP A 104 7.44 -0.56 -7.94
N LEU A 105 7.90 -1.31 -8.93
CA LEU A 105 8.08 -2.77 -8.87
C LEU A 105 9.51 -3.17 -8.47
N LEU A 106 10.42 -2.20 -8.26
CA LEU A 106 11.80 -2.47 -7.84
C LEU A 106 11.97 -2.48 -6.33
N HIS A 107 10.97 -2.00 -5.58
CA HIS A 107 11.06 -1.96 -4.12
C HIS A 107 11.19 -3.36 -3.53
N THR A 108 12.14 -3.54 -2.62
CA THR A 108 12.32 -4.74 -1.82
C THR A 108 12.63 -4.36 -0.37
N VAL A 109 12.32 -5.24 0.56
CA VAL A 109 12.71 -5.09 1.99
C VAL A 109 13.89 -5.99 2.36
N THR A 110 14.33 -6.81 1.42
CA THR A 110 15.47 -7.72 1.54
C THR A 110 16.29 -7.70 0.25
N GLU A 111 17.35 -8.48 0.17
CA GLU A 111 18.17 -8.67 -1.04
C GLU A 111 17.51 -9.64 -2.04
N GLU A 112 16.20 -9.53 -2.24
CA GLU A 112 15.49 -10.32 -3.23
C GLU A 112 15.93 -9.96 -4.64
N LYS A 113 16.09 -10.98 -5.47
CA LYS A 113 16.36 -10.77 -6.88
C LYS A 113 15.05 -10.60 -7.65
N ILE A 114 14.89 -9.47 -8.31
CA ILE A 114 13.77 -9.21 -9.21
C ILE A 114 14.19 -9.69 -10.60
N ASP A 115 13.54 -10.74 -11.10
CA ASP A 115 13.88 -11.33 -12.40
C ASP A 115 13.05 -10.76 -13.55
N LEU A 116 11.79 -10.40 -13.29
CA LEU A 116 10.87 -9.92 -14.31
C LEU A 116 9.90 -8.90 -13.72
N CYS A 117 9.68 -7.83 -14.44
CA CYS A 117 8.60 -6.88 -14.21
C CYS A 117 7.83 -6.66 -15.50
N GLU A 118 6.53 -6.49 -15.38
CA GLU A 118 5.65 -5.99 -16.45
C GLU A 118 4.75 -4.91 -15.85
N LEU A 119 4.67 -3.76 -16.50
CA LEU A 119 3.87 -2.64 -16.05
C LEU A 119 3.22 -1.95 -17.24
N ARG A 120 1.89 -1.82 -17.23
CA ARG A 120 1.16 -1.22 -18.33
C ARG A 120 -0.09 -0.48 -17.88
N ARG A 121 -0.41 0.60 -18.54
CA ARG A 121 -1.73 1.23 -18.49
C ARG A 121 -2.71 0.37 -19.30
N THR A 122 -3.79 -0.07 -18.68
CA THR A 122 -4.82 -0.92 -19.31
C THR A 122 -6.12 -0.17 -19.58
N ALA A 123 -6.34 0.95 -18.86
CA ALA A 123 -7.48 1.82 -19.04
C ALA A 123 -7.15 3.26 -18.59
N PRO A 124 -8.04 4.25 -18.85
CA PRO A 124 -7.84 5.61 -18.34
C PRO A 124 -7.66 5.72 -16.82
N TYR A 125 -8.18 4.74 -16.07
CA TYR A 125 -8.22 4.67 -14.61
C TYR A 125 -7.53 3.41 -14.06
N GLU A 126 -6.80 2.67 -14.89
CA GLU A 126 -6.23 1.39 -14.47
C GLU A 126 -4.80 1.22 -14.93
N LEU A 127 -3.95 0.81 -13.98
CA LEU A 127 -2.60 0.32 -14.17
C LEU A 127 -2.55 -1.14 -13.74
N ALA A 128 -1.90 -1.99 -14.51
CA ALA A 128 -1.76 -3.39 -14.17
C ALA A 128 -0.36 -3.90 -14.52
N GLY A 129 0.03 -4.98 -13.87
CA GLY A 129 1.34 -5.54 -14.09
C GLY A 129 1.59 -6.79 -13.26
N MET A 130 2.85 -7.16 -13.25
CA MET A 130 3.34 -8.27 -12.45
C MET A 130 4.81 -8.07 -12.12
N ARG A 131 5.25 -8.74 -11.08
CA ARG A 131 6.66 -8.93 -10.80
C ARG A 131 6.93 -10.37 -10.40
N ARG A 132 8.10 -10.85 -10.78
CA ARG A 132 8.64 -12.13 -10.37
C ARG A 132 9.89 -11.91 -9.54
N THR A 133 9.93 -12.50 -8.36
CA THR A 133 11.07 -12.42 -7.45
C THR A 133 11.60 -13.78 -7.08
N GLN A 134 12.86 -13.80 -6.70
CA GLN A 134 13.53 -14.91 -6.04
C GLN A 134 14.05 -14.41 -4.70
N GLY A 135 13.51 -14.97 -3.65
CA GLY A 135 13.88 -14.67 -2.28
C GLY A 135 13.82 -15.96 -1.47
N TRP A 136 13.10 -15.94 -0.38
CA TRP A 136 12.81 -17.14 0.38
C TRP A 136 12.04 -18.19 -0.44
N VAL A 137 11.08 -17.71 -1.25
CA VAL A 137 10.43 -18.53 -2.28
C VAL A 137 11.27 -18.43 -3.56
N PRO A 138 11.73 -19.56 -4.14
CA PRO A 138 12.61 -19.55 -5.31
C PRO A 138 11.98 -18.95 -6.57
N ASP A 139 10.65 -18.91 -6.64
CA ASP A 139 9.91 -18.49 -7.84
C ASP A 139 8.55 -17.94 -7.44
N GLN A 140 8.51 -16.64 -7.13
CA GLN A 140 7.31 -15.97 -6.66
C GLN A 140 6.77 -15.01 -7.72
N TYR A 141 5.50 -15.18 -8.06
CA TYR A 141 4.77 -14.30 -8.95
C TYR A 141 3.72 -13.50 -8.20
N VAL A 142 3.74 -12.18 -8.37
CA VAL A 142 2.70 -11.29 -7.88
C VAL A 142 2.16 -10.48 -9.05
N PHE A 143 0.91 -10.74 -9.40
CA PHE A 143 0.15 -9.99 -10.39
C PHE A 143 -0.75 -8.98 -9.70
N PHE A 144 -0.92 -7.81 -10.29
CA PHE A 144 -1.81 -6.79 -9.75
C PHE A 144 -2.63 -6.09 -10.82
N ALA A 145 -3.77 -5.54 -10.39
CA ALA A 145 -4.57 -4.57 -11.12
C ALA A 145 -5.01 -3.46 -10.17
N ALA A 146 -4.53 -2.25 -10.42
CA ALA A 146 -4.80 -1.06 -9.62
C ALA A 146 -5.81 -0.17 -10.34
N ARG A 147 -6.98 0.03 -9.74
CA ARG A 147 -8.04 0.92 -10.22
C ARG A 147 -8.03 2.20 -9.41
N PHE A 148 -8.15 3.33 -10.10
CA PHE A 148 -8.09 4.67 -9.53
C PHE A 148 -9.44 5.37 -9.65
N SER A 149 -9.81 6.19 -8.66
CA SER A 149 -11.06 6.97 -8.68
C SER A 149 -11.04 8.11 -9.69
N GLU A 150 -9.85 8.52 -10.11
CA GLU A 150 -9.64 9.64 -11.03
C GLU A 150 -8.85 9.18 -12.26
N PRO A 151 -9.10 9.75 -13.44
CA PRO A 151 -8.36 9.43 -14.64
C PRO A 151 -6.93 9.97 -14.57
N PHE A 152 -6.00 9.26 -15.22
CA PHE A 152 -4.66 9.77 -15.42
C PHE A 152 -4.67 10.95 -16.40
N ALA A 153 -4.19 12.10 -15.95
CA ALA A 153 -3.88 13.23 -16.84
C ALA A 153 -2.64 12.92 -17.68
N ASP A 154 -1.66 12.23 -17.09
CA ASP A 154 -0.45 11.75 -17.77
C ASP A 154 0.05 10.44 -17.14
N VAL A 155 0.71 9.61 -17.93
CA VAL A 155 1.36 8.36 -17.50
C VAL A 155 2.72 8.25 -18.16
N GLN A 156 3.77 8.35 -17.36
CA GLN A 156 5.14 8.10 -17.79
C GLN A 156 5.57 6.72 -17.30
N LEU A 157 5.74 5.77 -18.22
CA LEU A 157 6.33 4.46 -17.92
C LEU A 157 7.86 4.55 -18.01
N LEU A 158 8.54 4.07 -17.01
CA LEU A 158 10.00 3.97 -16.95
C LEU A 158 10.38 2.48 -17.08
N GLY A 159 10.49 2.06 -18.32
CA GLY A 159 10.55 0.64 -18.69
C GLY A 159 9.30 -0.11 -18.22
N ASP A 160 9.48 -1.37 -17.86
CA ASP A 160 8.43 -2.23 -17.32
C ASP A 160 8.44 -2.27 -15.77
N LYS A 161 9.13 -1.34 -15.13
CA LYS A 161 9.47 -1.40 -13.70
C LYS A 161 8.80 -0.34 -12.84
N GLN A 162 8.64 0.87 -13.38
CA GLN A 162 8.07 2.00 -12.66
C GLN A 162 7.10 2.79 -13.53
N ALA A 163 6.11 3.42 -12.90
CA ALA A 163 5.20 4.35 -13.54
C ALA A 163 5.04 5.61 -12.70
N VAL A 164 5.12 6.77 -13.33
CA VAL A 164 4.72 8.05 -12.74
C VAL A 164 3.34 8.40 -13.28
N LEU A 165 2.36 8.35 -12.40
CA LEU A 165 0.96 8.67 -12.69
C LEU A 165 0.69 10.10 -12.24
N THR A 166 0.25 10.96 -13.15
CA THR A 166 -0.14 12.33 -12.84
C THR A 166 -1.64 12.49 -12.96
N PHE A 167 -2.25 13.17 -12.01
CA PHE A 167 -3.68 13.45 -11.95
C PHE A 167 -3.95 14.95 -12.15
N ALA A 168 -5.20 15.30 -12.40
CA ALA A 168 -5.60 16.68 -12.57
C ALA A 168 -5.30 17.53 -11.30
N PRO A 169 -4.93 18.80 -11.45
CA PRO A 169 -4.48 19.63 -10.32
C PRO A 169 -5.54 19.89 -9.24
N ASP A 170 -6.81 19.77 -9.59
CA ASP A 170 -7.97 19.95 -8.72
C ASP A 170 -8.35 18.67 -7.93
N VAL A 171 -7.74 17.52 -8.23
CA VAL A 171 -7.92 16.30 -7.46
C VAL A 171 -7.45 16.51 -6.03
N ARG A 172 -8.39 16.41 -5.09
CA ARG A 172 -8.12 16.52 -3.64
C ARG A 172 -8.01 15.18 -2.96
N THR A 173 -8.83 14.25 -3.40
CA THR A 173 -8.86 12.88 -2.84
C THR A 173 -8.74 11.89 -3.98
N LEU A 174 -7.87 10.91 -3.80
CA LEU A 174 -7.64 9.82 -4.74
C LEU A 174 -7.80 8.50 -3.99
N THR A 175 -8.75 7.68 -4.42
CA THR A 175 -8.92 6.31 -3.93
C THR A 175 -8.36 5.33 -4.94
N ILE A 176 -7.63 4.32 -4.46
CA ILE A 176 -6.99 3.30 -5.28
C ILE A 176 -7.36 1.94 -4.70
N ALA A 177 -7.86 1.03 -5.52
CA ALA A 177 -8.05 -0.37 -5.16
C ALA A 177 -7.06 -1.24 -5.94
N VAL A 178 -6.18 -1.93 -5.23
CA VAL A 178 -5.11 -2.77 -5.78
C VAL A 178 -5.44 -4.22 -5.53
N GLY A 179 -6.04 -4.86 -6.52
CA GLY A 179 -6.25 -6.31 -6.48
C GLY A 179 -4.97 -7.07 -6.75
N LEU A 180 -4.77 -8.15 -6.01
CA LEU A 180 -3.60 -9.02 -6.09
C LEU A 180 -3.99 -10.44 -6.49
N SER A 181 -3.06 -11.14 -7.15
CA SER A 181 -3.16 -12.54 -7.48
C SER A 181 -1.78 -13.16 -7.70
N SER A 182 -1.60 -14.42 -7.35
CA SER A 182 -0.43 -15.22 -7.74
C SER A 182 -0.62 -15.95 -9.07
N VAL A 183 -1.75 -15.74 -9.77
CA VAL A 183 -2.12 -16.50 -10.97
C VAL A 183 -2.04 -15.65 -12.23
N SER A 184 -2.70 -14.48 -12.25
CA SER A 184 -2.73 -13.60 -13.41
C SER A 184 -3.24 -12.20 -13.08
N VAL A 185 -2.95 -11.24 -13.97
CA VAL A 185 -3.52 -9.88 -13.92
C VAL A 185 -5.05 -9.92 -13.98
N GLU A 186 -5.62 -10.81 -14.78
CA GLU A 186 -7.08 -10.93 -14.88
C GLU A 186 -7.70 -11.37 -13.56
N ASN A 187 -7.11 -12.37 -12.88
CA ASN A 187 -7.55 -12.76 -11.55
C ASN A 187 -7.38 -11.63 -10.52
N ALA A 188 -6.30 -10.87 -10.58
CA ALA A 188 -6.11 -9.70 -9.72
C ALA A 188 -7.23 -8.66 -9.93
N ARG A 189 -7.59 -8.40 -11.19
CA ARG A 189 -8.71 -7.50 -11.55
C ARG A 189 -10.03 -8.04 -11.03
N MET A 190 -10.32 -9.34 -11.22
CA MET A 190 -11.54 -9.97 -10.73
C MET A 190 -11.64 -9.90 -9.21
N ASN A 191 -10.54 -10.14 -8.49
CA ASN A 191 -10.49 -9.99 -7.03
C ASN A 191 -10.86 -8.56 -6.60
N SER A 192 -10.24 -7.55 -7.25
CA SER A 192 -10.54 -6.15 -6.96
C SER A 192 -12.00 -5.79 -7.24
N LEU A 193 -12.58 -6.25 -8.34
CA LEU A 193 -13.97 -5.97 -8.69
C LEU A 193 -14.97 -6.68 -7.76
N ALA A 194 -14.66 -7.88 -7.33
CA ALA A 194 -15.52 -8.65 -6.42
C ALA A 194 -15.51 -8.07 -4.99
N GLU A 195 -14.35 -7.64 -4.51
CA GLU A 195 -14.16 -7.19 -3.13
C GLU A 195 -14.41 -5.69 -2.94
N VAL A 196 -14.10 -4.89 -3.97
CA VAL A 196 -14.21 -3.43 -3.98
C VAL A 196 -14.87 -2.99 -5.30
N PRO A 197 -16.13 -3.33 -5.56
CA PRO A 197 -16.80 -3.02 -6.84
C PRO A 197 -16.83 -1.51 -7.10
N GLU A 198 -17.18 -0.75 -6.09
CA GLU A 198 -17.08 0.70 -6.05
C GLU A 198 -15.84 1.10 -5.25
N LEU A 199 -15.15 2.16 -5.64
CA LEU A 199 -13.95 2.63 -4.94
C LEU A 199 -14.33 3.37 -3.65
N ASP A 200 -15.19 2.76 -2.83
CA ASP A 200 -15.66 3.28 -1.55
C ASP A 200 -14.74 2.80 -0.42
N PHE A 201 -13.79 3.63 -0.04
CA PHE A 201 -12.85 3.36 1.04
C PHE A 201 -13.57 3.08 2.38
N ASP A 202 -14.57 3.90 2.71
CA ASP A 202 -15.23 3.83 4.02
C ASP A 202 -16.07 2.55 4.16
N ALA A 203 -16.69 2.09 3.07
CA ALA A 203 -17.39 0.80 3.06
C ALA A 203 -16.42 -0.38 3.23
N VAL A 204 -15.24 -0.34 2.60
CA VAL A 204 -14.21 -1.40 2.78
C VAL A 204 -13.67 -1.38 4.20
N HIS A 205 -13.35 -0.21 4.73
CA HIS A 205 -12.88 -0.05 6.11
C HIS A 205 -13.91 -0.57 7.13
N ALA A 206 -15.17 -0.23 6.97
CA ALA A 206 -16.24 -0.72 7.86
C ALA A 206 -16.34 -2.26 7.84
N ARG A 207 -16.21 -2.89 6.65
CA ARG A 207 -16.18 -4.36 6.53
C ARG A 207 -14.96 -4.97 7.21
N ALA A 208 -13.77 -4.39 7.01
CA ALA A 208 -12.53 -4.84 7.64
C ALA A 208 -12.64 -4.79 9.17
N VAL A 209 -13.11 -3.68 9.73
CA VAL A 209 -13.36 -3.54 11.18
C VAL A 209 -14.37 -4.58 11.68
N GLY A 210 -15.44 -4.83 10.92
CA GLY A 210 -16.44 -5.85 11.25
C GLY A 210 -15.86 -7.26 11.31
N GLN A 211 -15.00 -7.61 10.35
CA GLN A 211 -14.31 -8.91 10.30
C GLN A 211 -13.34 -9.07 11.48
N TRP A 212 -12.55 -8.05 11.79
CA TRP A 212 -11.65 -8.06 12.94
C TRP A 212 -12.42 -8.14 14.27
N ARG A 213 -13.51 -7.38 14.43
CA ARG A 213 -14.36 -7.47 15.63
C ARG A 213 -14.92 -8.86 15.83
N LYS A 214 -15.32 -9.54 14.74
CA LYS A 214 -15.78 -10.91 14.81
C LYS A 214 -14.65 -11.86 15.25
N ALA A 215 -13.49 -11.80 14.60
CA ALA A 215 -12.36 -12.67 14.90
C ALA A 215 -11.85 -12.48 16.35
N LEU A 216 -11.68 -11.22 16.80
CA LEU A 216 -11.22 -10.91 18.15
C LEU A 216 -12.33 -11.06 19.23
N GLY A 217 -13.57 -11.18 18.82
CA GLY A 217 -14.72 -11.38 19.70
C GLY A 217 -15.07 -12.83 20.02
N ASP A 218 -14.34 -13.80 19.45
CA ASP A 218 -14.59 -15.24 19.68
C ASP A 218 -14.25 -15.62 21.13
N ILE A 219 -13.35 -14.90 21.79
CA ILE A 219 -13.03 -15.06 23.20
C ILE A 219 -13.21 -13.71 23.89
N VAL A 220 -14.16 -13.65 24.81
CA VAL A 220 -14.44 -12.45 25.62
C VAL A 220 -13.99 -12.72 27.04
N VAL A 221 -13.21 -11.77 27.61
CA VAL A 221 -12.77 -11.80 28.99
C VAL A 221 -13.31 -10.60 29.76
N GLU A 222 -13.58 -10.79 31.03
CA GLU A 222 -14.04 -9.74 31.95
C GLU A 222 -13.13 -9.64 33.18
N GLY A 223 -12.96 -8.43 33.70
CA GLY A 223 -12.10 -8.18 34.88
C GLY A 223 -10.66 -7.86 34.48
N GLY A 224 -9.79 -7.74 35.50
CA GLY A 224 -8.41 -7.32 35.29
C GLY A 224 -8.24 -5.80 35.12
N SER A 225 -6.99 -5.38 34.99
CA SER A 225 -6.60 -4.01 34.65
C SER A 225 -6.74 -3.73 33.14
N ARG A 226 -6.70 -2.45 32.77
CA ARG A 226 -6.66 -2.05 31.36
C ARG A 226 -5.47 -2.65 30.61
N ASP A 227 -4.32 -2.74 31.26
CA ASP A 227 -3.10 -3.27 30.65
C ASP A 227 -3.20 -4.78 30.40
N GLU A 228 -3.78 -5.54 31.34
CA GLU A 228 -4.04 -6.97 31.16
C GLU A 228 -5.02 -7.22 30.01
N MET A 229 -6.11 -6.44 29.92
CA MET A 229 -7.06 -6.51 28.80
C MET A 229 -6.39 -6.15 27.47
N THR A 230 -5.56 -5.12 27.46
CA THR A 230 -4.81 -4.71 26.25
C THR A 230 -3.87 -5.84 25.81
N ASN A 231 -3.10 -6.42 26.73
CA ASN A 231 -2.19 -7.53 26.45
C ASN A 231 -2.94 -8.75 25.92
N PHE A 232 -4.10 -9.08 26.53
CA PHE A 232 -4.92 -10.20 26.11
C PHE A 232 -5.40 -10.04 24.65
N TYR A 233 -6.02 -8.92 24.31
CA TYR A 233 -6.52 -8.69 22.94
C TYR A 233 -5.40 -8.47 21.92
N THR A 234 -4.27 -7.91 22.32
CA THR A 234 -3.08 -7.83 21.45
C THR A 234 -2.52 -9.21 21.14
N ALA A 235 -2.57 -10.14 22.09
CA ALA A 235 -2.11 -11.51 21.87
C ALA A 235 -3.05 -12.34 20.99
N GLN A 236 -4.32 -11.95 20.84
CA GLN A 236 -5.26 -12.56 19.90
C GLN A 236 -5.07 -12.06 18.44
N TYR A 237 -4.53 -10.84 18.25
CA TYR A 237 -4.23 -10.22 16.97
C TYR A 237 -3.00 -10.86 16.34
#